data_08d51851d73d3f07267f111853a3e7ca
#
_entry.id   08d51851d73d3f07267f111853a3e7ca
#
_cell.length_a   1.000
_cell.length_b   1.000
_cell.length_c   1.000
_cell.angle_alpha   90.00
_cell.angle_beta   90.00
_cell.angle_gamma   90.00
#
_symmetry.space_group_name_H-M   'P 1'
#
loop_
_entity.id
_entity.type
_entity.pdbx_description
1 polymer ?
#
loop_
_entity_poly.entity_id
_entity_poly.type
_entity_poly.pdbx_seq_one_letter_code
_entity_poly.pdbx_strand_id
1 'polypeptide(L)'
;MNNQKVYFASDIHLGLPTQKGSALAREKLFVKWLDEAKKDASEIFLVGDIFDFWYEYKRVVPKGFTRFFGRIAEIVDSGIPVHFFTGNHDVWMFDYFPKELGVELHRKPIVRVFNGKKFFIGHGDGLGKGDYGYKLLKLIFTNRVLQWLFSRLHPNFSLWFGNRWSVSSRYSKYITYKFKGDSELIAQFANTTLDDEMYSYFVFGHWHAPVIHPLKNSAKLVVLGDWIENFTYATWDGELMNLLRYIPNENDELLAQG
;
A
#
# COMPACT_ATOMS: atom_id res chain seq x y z
N MET A 1 21.32 1.77 21.73
CA MET A 1 20.60 2.66 20.79
C MET A 1 19.45 1.85 20.27
N ASN A 2 18.20 2.29 20.43
CA ASN A 2 17.08 1.58 19.80
C ASN A 2 17.28 1.71 18.28
N ASN A 3 17.57 0.61 17.60
CA ASN A 3 17.57 0.57 16.13
C ASN A 3 16.14 0.82 15.66
N GLN A 4 15.83 2.07 15.38
CA GLN A 4 14.53 2.43 14.84
C GLN A 4 14.46 1.97 13.39
N LYS A 5 13.35 1.31 13.04
CA LYS A 5 13.11 0.74 11.71
C LYS A 5 12.10 1.57 10.93
N VAL A 6 12.24 1.55 9.61
CA VAL A 6 11.19 2.03 8.71
C VAL A 6 10.35 0.82 8.28
N TYR A 7 9.04 0.92 8.42
CA TYR A 7 8.08 -0.14 8.10
C TYR A 7 7.32 0.17 6.81
N PHE A 8 7.10 -0.87 5.98
CA PHE A 8 6.36 -0.77 4.73
C PHE A 8 5.34 -1.89 4.64
N ALA A 9 4.07 -1.55 4.41
CA ALA A 9 3.00 -2.51 4.12
C ALA A 9 2.12 -1.98 2.99
N SER A 10 1.46 -2.85 2.24
CA SER A 10 0.51 -2.47 1.19
C SER A 10 -0.59 -3.51 1.01
N ASP A 11 -1.58 -3.18 0.17
CA ASP A 11 -2.60 -4.13 -0.26
C ASP A 11 -3.32 -4.80 0.92
N ILE A 12 -3.70 -3.99 1.90
CA ILE A 12 -4.41 -4.44 3.11
C ILE A 12 -5.86 -4.78 2.79
N HIS A 13 -6.47 -4.03 1.86
CA HIS A 13 -7.84 -4.20 1.41
C HIS A 13 -8.85 -4.33 2.55
N LEU A 14 -8.79 -3.40 3.49
CA LEU A 14 -9.77 -3.34 4.58
C LEU A 14 -11.20 -3.24 4.02
N GLY A 15 -12.10 -4.01 4.60
CA GLY A 15 -13.49 -4.10 4.14
C GLY A 15 -13.76 -5.30 3.22
N LEU A 16 -12.75 -5.91 2.59
CA LEU A 16 -12.92 -7.10 1.75
C LEU A 16 -13.18 -8.36 2.60
N PRO A 17 -14.30 -9.04 2.45
CA PRO A 17 -14.48 -10.38 2.99
C PRO A 17 -13.70 -11.40 2.14
N THR A 18 -13.04 -12.38 2.78
CA THR A 18 -12.31 -13.44 2.09
C THR A 18 -12.68 -14.81 2.66
N GLN A 19 -12.28 -15.89 1.97
CA GLN A 19 -12.44 -17.25 2.48
C GLN A 19 -11.62 -17.52 3.75
N LYS A 20 -10.49 -16.82 3.94
CA LYS A 20 -9.61 -16.94 5.11
C LYS A 20 -10.07 -16.18 6.35
N GLY A 21 -11.13 -15.37 6.24
CA GLY A 21 -11.67 -14.65 7.40
C GLY A 21 -12.56 -13.48 7.04
N SER A 22 -13.26 -12.97 8.05
CA SER A 22 -14.07 -11.77 7.90
C SER A 22 -13.19 -10.52 7.72
N ALA A 23 -13.77 -9.48 7.08
CA ALA A 23 -13.11 -8.17 6.98
C ALA A 23 -12.67 -7.61 8.35
N LEU A 24 -13.49 -7.82 9.39
CA LEU A 24 -13.16 -7.42 10.76
C LEU A 24 -12.00 -8.22 11.35
N ALA A 25 -11.87 -9.50 11.04
CA ALA A 25 -10.73 -10.30 11.51
C ALA A 25 -9.41 -9.78 10.93
N ARG A 26 -9.40 -9.41 9.64
CA ARG A 26 -8.23 -8.79 8.99
C ARG A 26 -7.91 -7.42 9.56
N GLU A 27 -8.90 -6.56 9.77
CA GLU A 27 -8.70 -5.27 10.45
C GLU A 27 -8.00 -5.46 11.81
N LYS A 28 -8.51 -6.40 12.63
CA LYS A 28 -7.91 -6.70 13.94
C LYS A 28 -6.50 -7.23 13.83
N LEU A 29 -6.22 -8.09 12.85
CA LEU A 29 -4.89 -8.63 12.60
C LEU A 29 -3.90 -7.52 12.22
N PHE A 30 -4.30 -6.66 11.30
CA PHE A 30 -3.46 -5.54 10.86
C PHE A 30 -3.23 -4.52 11.99
N VAL A 31 -4.26 -4.23 12.78
CA VAL A 31 -4.12 -3.37 13.96
C VAL A 31 -3.14 -3.96 14.97
N LYS A 32 -3.14 -5.28 15.17
CA LYS A 32 -2.17 -5.96 16.04
C LYS A 32 -0.74 -5.83 15.50
N TRP A 33 -0.54 -5.98 14.19
CA TRP A 33 0.77 -5.72 13.57
C TRP A 33 1.22 -4.26 13.77
N LEU A 34 0.32 -3.30 13.61
CA LEU A 34 0.63 -1.88 13.89
C LEU A 34 1.05 -1.66 15.35
N ASP A 35 0.47 -2.41 16.31
CA ASP A 35 0.86 -2.40 17.73
C ASP A 35 2.29 -2.88 17.95
N GLU A 36 2.73 -3.83 17.15
CA GLU A 36 4.09 -4.35 17.21
C GLU A 36 5.06 -3.41 16.49
N ALA A 37 4.72 -2.96 15.30
CA ALA A 37 5.54 -2.04 14.52
C ALA A 37 5.83 -0.72 15.26
N LYS A 38 4.85 -0.13 15.94
CA LYS A 38 5.03 1.14 16.67
C LYS A 38 6.08 1.09 17.78
N LYS A 39 6.49 -0.10 18.25
CA LYS A 39 7.46 -0.23 19.35
C LYS A 39 8.86 0.24 18.98
N ASP A 40 9.24 0.11 17.70
CA ASP A 40 10.56 0.47 17.19
C ASP A 40 10.52 1.18 15.82
N ALA A 41 9.33 1.57 15.34
CA ALA A 41 9.20 2.31 14.10
C ALA A 41 9.75 3.74 14.23
N SER A 42 10.55 4.16 13.25
CA SER A 42 10.86 5.58 12.98
C SER A 42 9.84 6.22 12.06
N GLU A 43 9.36 5.47 11.06
CA GLU A 43 8.34 5.88 10.10
C GLU A 43 7.55 4.63 9.65
N ILE A 44 6.28 4.80 9.28
CA ILE A 44 5.43 3.72 8.73
C ILE A 44 4.85 4.17 7.38
N PHE A 45 5.08 3.35 6.35
CA PHE A 45 4.57 3.57 4.99
C PHE A 45 3.50 2.55 4.66
N LEU A 46 2.25 3.01 4.46
CA LEU A 46 1.15 2.21 3.92
C LEU A 46 1.02 2.53 2.43
N VAL A 47 1.53 1.61 1.60
CA VAL A 47 1.88 1.87 0.20
C VAL A 47 0.72 1.55 -0.75
N GLY A 48 -0.47 2.07 -0.45
CA GLY A 48 -1.68 1.99 -1.28
C GLY A 48 -2.51 0.74 -1.09
N ASP A 49 -3.73 0.77 -1.63
CA ASP A 49 -4.75 -0.26 -1.48
C ASP A 49 -5.01 -0.64 -0.02
N ILE A 50 -5.06 0.39 0.84
CA ILE A 50 -5.36 0.25 2.28
C ILE A 50 -6.80 -0.26 2.43
N PHE A 51 -7.71 0.30 1.64
CA PHE A 51 -9.12 -0.08 1.61
C PHE A 51 -9.47 -0.81 0.31
N ASP A 52 -10.43 -1.73 0.41
CA ASP A 52 -10.97 -2.43 -0.76
C ASP A 52 -11.70 -1.51 -1.72
N PHE A 53 -12.38 -0.53 -1.16
CA PHE A 53 -12.98 0.61 -1.84
C PHE A 53 -13.08 1.78 -0.87
N TRP A 54 -12.66 2.95 -1.30
CA TRP A 54 -12.79 4.18 -0.54
C TRP A 54 -13.28 5.32 -1.43
N TYR A 55 -14.31 6.03 -0.98
CA TYR A 55 -14.72 7.30 -1.55
C TYR A 55 -15.03 8.29 -0.43
N GLU A 56 -14.33 9.40 -0.42
CA GLU A 56 -14.46 10.45 0.56
C GLU A 56 -15.42 11.53 0.05
N TYR A 57 -16.57 11.66 0.71
CA TYR A 57 -17.49 12.75 0.48
C TYR A 57 -17.08 13.99 1.29
N LYS A 58 -17.64 15.15 0.95
CA LYS A 58 -17.32 16.40 1.64
C LYS A 58 -17.59 16.34 3.16
N ARG A 59 -18.59 15.56 3.62
CA ARG A 59 -19.03 15.51 5.03
C ARG A 59 -19.25 14.11 5.57
N VAL A 60 -19.02 13.09 4.76
CA VAL A 60 -19.19 11.69 5.18
C VAL A 60 -18.10 10.83 4.57
N VAL A 61 -17.66 9.85 5.33
CA VAL A 61 -16.73 8.81 4.90
C VAL A 61 -17.38 7.44 5.09
N PRO A 62 -16.88 6.39 4.43
CA PRO A 62 -17.34 5.03 4.68
C PRO A 62 -17.24 4.68 6.16
N LYS A 63 -18.32 4.13 6.72
CA LYS A 63 -18.32 3.67 8.11
C LYS A 63 -17.57 2.35 8.25
N GLY A 64 -17.05 2.11 9.43
CA GLY A 64 -16.20 0.96 9.78
C GLY A 64 -14.77 1.42 10.04
N PHE A 65 -13.85 0.47 10.10
CA PHE A 65 -12.41 0.72 10.26
C PHE A 65 -12.04 1.50 11.54
N THR A 66 -12.92 1.56 12.52
CA THR A 66 -12.74 2.36 13.74
C THR A 66 -11.48 1.98 14.52
N ARG A 67 -11.14 0.69 14.55
CA ARG A 67 -9.93 0.20 15.22
C ARG A 67 -8.67 0.63 14.49
N PHE A 68 -8.70 0.52 13.16
CA PHE A 68 -7.60 0.95 12.30
C PHE A 68 -7.38 2.46 12.42
N PHE A 69 -8.43 3.28 12.31
CA PHE A 69 -8.30 4.74 12.45
C PHE A 69 -7.81 5.15 13.84
N GLY A 70 -8.36 4.55 14.90
CA GLY A 70 -7.92 4.82 16.26
C GLY A 70 -6.44 4.47 16.47
N ARG A 71 -5.96 3.37 15.87
CA ARG A 71 -4.56 2.97 15.96
C ARG A 71 -3.65 3.90 15.16
N ILE A 72 -4.03 4.29 13.95
CA ILE A 72 -3.25 5.25 13.15
C ILE A 72 -3.15 6.60 13.88
N ALA A 73 -4.26 7.13 14.41
CA ALA A 73 -4.25 8.37 15.17
C ALA A 73 -3.30 8.27 16.39
N GLU A 74 -3.38 7.19 17.17
CA GLU A 74 -2.49 6.95 18.33
C GLU A 74 -1.00 6.91 17.93
N ILE A 75 -0.67 6.29 16.79
CA ILE A 75 0.71 6.22 16.29
C ILE A 75 1.20 7.62 15.91
N VAL A 76 0.40 8.38 15.16
CA VAL A 76 0.74 9.76 14.76
C VAL A 76 0.87 10.66 15.98
N ASP A 77 -0.07 10.59 16.94
CA ASP A 77 -0.03 11.36 18.18
C ASP A 77 1.19 11.02 19.05
N SER A 78 1.74 9.81 18.92
CA SER A 78 2.99 9.43 19.58
C SER A 78 4.25 9.99 18.92
N GLY A 79 4.11 10.70 17.79
CA GLY A 79 5.20 11.35 17.06
C GLY A 79 5.84 10.48 15.98
N ILE A 80 5.25 9.32 15.63
CA ILE A 80 5.73 8.47 14.53
C ILE A 80 5.02 8.90 13.24
N PRO A 81 5.75 9.40 12.21
CA PRO A 81 5.17 9.74 10.93
C PRO A 81 4.55 8.52 10.24
N VAL A 82 3.32 8.68 9.76
CA VAL A 82 2.62 7.66 8.98
C VAL A 82 2.29 8.21 7.60
N HIS A 83 2.75 7.50 6.57
CA HIS A 83 2.59 7.87 5.18
C HIS A 83 1.55 6.96 4.51
N PHE A 84 0.49 7.55 3.96
CA PHE A 84 -0.50 6.85 3.16
C PHE A 84 -0.27 7.14 1.69
N PHE A 85 -0.21 6.08 0.86
CA PHE A 85 -0.27 6.22 -0.59
C PHE A 85 -1.66 5.83 -1.06
N THR A 86 -2.15 6.52 -2.09
CA THR A 86 -3.32 6.03 -2.80
C THR A 86 -2.92 4.91 -3.74
N GLY A 87 -3.70 3.83 -3.72
CA GLY A 87 -3.65 2.78 -4.73
C GLY A 87 -4.79 2.92 -5.74
N ASN A 88 -5.07 1.84 -6.47
CA ASN A 88 -6.14 1.84 -7.47
C ASN A 88 -7.53 1.59 -6.87
N HIS A 89 -7.62 1.04 -5.66
CA HIS A 89 -8.87 0.79 -4.95
C HIS A 89 -9.32 1.96 -4.07
N ASP A 90 -8.39 2.79 -3.64
CA ASP A 90 -8.63 3.89 -2.71
C ASP A 90 -8.13 5.24 -3.21
N VAL A 91 -8.15 5.43 -4.54
CA VAL A 91 -7.70 6.65 -5.21
C VAL A 91 -8.46 7.92 -4.79
N TRP A 92 -9.66 7.77 -4.22
CA TRP A 92 -10.53 8.88 -3.81
C TRP A 92 -10.41 9.24 -2.33
N MET A 93 -9.19 9.20 -1.80
CA MET A 93 -8.78 9.84 -0.56
C MET A 93 -8.49 11.32 -0.83
N PHE A 94 -9.10 12.24 -0.09
CA PHE A 94 -8.89 13.68 -0.31
C PHE A 94 -8.21 14.36 0.88
N ASP A 95 -8.94 14.73 1.90
CA ASP A 95 -8.41 15.50 3.02
C ASP A 95 -8.73 14.92 4.42
N TYR A 96 -9.58 13.90 4.49
CA TYR A 96 -9.96 13.26 5.75
C TYR A 96 -8.73 12.72 6.51
N PHE A 97 -7.90 11.93 5.85
CA PHE A 97 -6.76 11.30 6.48
C PHE A 97 -5.71 12.30 7.00
N PRO A 98 -5.28 13.30 6.22
CA PRO A 98 -4.39 14.34 6.74
C PRO A 98 -5.01 15.18 7.85
N LYS A 99 -6.29 15.55 7.75
CA LYS A 99 -6.94 16.45 8.70
C LYS A 99 -7.36 15.78 10.01
N GLU A 100 -7.89 14.56 9.91
CA GLU A 100 -8.45 13.87 11.09
C GLU A 100 -7.46 12.92 11.76
N LEU A 101 -6.51 12.34 10.99
CA LEU A 101 -5.54 11.38 11.51
C LEU A 101 -4.09 11.89 11.49
N GLY A 102 -3.83 13.05 10.88
CA GLY A 102 -2.49 13.63 10.81
C GLY A 102 -1.49 12.88 9.92
N VAL A 103 -1.94 11.98 9.05
CA VAL A 103 -1.07 11.21 8.16
C VAL A 103 -0.61 12.03 6.96
N GLU A 104 0.55 11.72 6.40
CA GLU A 104 1.02 12.28 5.14
C GLU A 104 0.43 11.50 3.95
N LEU A 105 -0.44 12.12 3.15
CA LEU A 105 -1.11 11.48 2.01
C LEU A 105 -0.37 11.74 0.70
N HIS A 106 0.10 10.67 0.06
CA HIS A 106 0.83 10.70 -1.21
C HIS A 106 -0.03 10.11 -2.36
N ARG A 107 -0.23 10.90 -3.43
CA ARG A 107 -0.96 10.50 -4.65
C ARG A 107 -0.03 10.15 -5.80
N LYS A 108 1.27 10.26 -5.58
CA LYS A 108 2.34 9.95 -6.53
C LYS A 108 3.47 9.27 -5.79
N PRO A 109 4.33 8.51 -6.47
CA PRO A 109 5.56 8.03 -5.87
C PRO A 109 6.40 9.17 -5.29
N ILE A 110 7.13 8.87 -4.24
CA ILE A 110 8.05 9.80 -3.58
C ILE A 110 9.45 9.22 -3.52
N VAL A 111 10.42 10.09 -3.31
CA VAL A 111 11.80 9.71 -3.05
C VAL A 111 12.16 10.03 -1.60
N ARG A 112 12.72 9.06 -0.89
CA ARG A 112 13.24 9.21 0.48
C ARG A 112 14.68 8.74 0.55
N VAL A 113 15.42 9.28 1.50
CA VAL A 113 16.80 8.85 1.78
C VAL A 113 16.88 8.38 3.21
N PHE A 114 17.24 7.11 3.42
CA PHE A 114 17.47 6.52 4.74
C PHE A 114 18.92 6.03 4.80
N ASN A 115 19.69 6.52 5.77
CA ASN A 115 21.12 6.19 5.94
C ASN A 115 21.93 6.25 4.64
N GLY A 116 21.72 7.30 3.83
CA GLY A 116 22.40 7.49 2.54
C GLY A 116 21.93 6.59 1.40
N LYS A 117 20.98 5.67 1.63
CA LYS A 117 20.33 4.87 0.60
C LYS A 117 19.09 5.59 0.07
N LYS A 118 18.95 5.64 -1.25
CA LYS A 118 17.85 6.33 -1.93
C LYS A 118 16.75 5.34 -2.28
N PHE A 119 15.54 5.63 -1.83
CA PHE A 119 14.33 4.83 -2.01
C PHE A 119 13.35 5.53 -2.94
N PHE A 120 12.83 4.82 -3.92
CA PHE A 120 11.66 5.21 -4.70
C PHE A 120 10.46 4.42 -4.17
N ILE A 121 9.48 5.11 -3.60
CA ILE A 121 8.35 4.48 -2.90
C ILE A 121 7.05 4.90 -3.56
N GLY A 122 6.19 3.95 -3.90
CA GLY A 122 4.87 4.21 -4.46
C GLY A 122 4.03 2.94 -4.58
N HIS A 123 2.73 3.07 -4.87
CA HIS A 123 1.89 1.87 -5.01
C HIS A 123 2.30 1.00 -6.22
N GLY A 124 2.67 1.63 -7.32
CA GLY A 124 3.19 0.91 -8.49
C GLY A 124 2.21 0.84 -9.66
N ASP A 125 0.94 1.09 -9.44
CA ASP A 125 -0.13 1.05 -10.43
C ASP A 125 0.09 2.06 -11.57
N GLY A 126 0.03 1.58 -12.81
CA GLY A 126 0.14 2.41 -14.02
C GLY A 126 1.54 2.99 -14.28
N LEU A 127 2.59 2.50 -13.63
CA LEU A 127 3.97 2.86 -13.90
C LEU A 127 4.52 2.12 -15.14
N GLY A 128 5.50 2.75 -15.81
CA GLY A 128 6.16 2.17 -16.97
C GLY A 128 5.33 2.20 -18.27
N LYS A 129 5.83 1.48 -19.28
CA LYS A 129 5.17 1.32 -20.60
C LYS A 129 4.18 0.16 -20.53
N GLY A 130 2.99 0.31 -21.13
CA GLY A 130 1.95 -0.73 -21.13
C GLY A 130 0.76 -0.37 -20.26
N ASP A 131 -0.13 -1.34 -20.03
CA ASP A 131 -1.38 -1.22 -19.25
C ASP A 131 -2.22 0.03 -19.60
N TYR A 132 -2.38 0.29 -20.90
CA TYR A 132 -3.08 1.49 -21.39
C TYR A 132 -4.54 1.51 -20.96
N GLY A 133 -5.17 0.35 -20.81
CA GLY A 133 -6.53 0.23 -20.33
C GLY A 133 -6.67 0.73 -18.89
N TYR A 134 -5.76 0.33 -18.02
CA TYR A 134 -5.73 0.83 -16.66
C TYR A 134 -5.39 2.33 -16.59
N LYS A 135 -4.44 2.80 -17.39
CA LYS A 135 -4.10 4.25 -17.44
C LYS A 135 -5.29 5.10 -17.86
N LEU A 136 -6.07 4.63 -18.84
CA LEU A 136 -7.32 5.29 -19.23
C LEU A 136 -8.34 5.30 -18.08
N LEU A 137 -8.51 4.17 -17.40
CA LEU A 137 -9.39 4.08 -16.23
C LEU A 137 -8.93 5.01 -15.10
N LYS A 138 -7.64 5.09 -14.84
CA LYS A 138 -7.06 6.01 -13.86
C LYS A 138 -7.34 7.47 -14.20
N LEU A 139 -7.26 7.85 -15.49
CA LEU A 139 -7.65 9.19 -15.96
C LEU A 139 -9.12 9.50 -15.68
N ILE A 140 -10.02 8.53 -15.89
CA ILE A 140 -11.45 8.67 -15.56
C ILE A 140 -11.62 8.86 -14.05
N PHE A 141 -11.01 8.03 -13.22
CA PHE A 141 -11.14 8.08 -11.76
C PHE A 141 -10.51 9.32 -11.13
N THR A 142 -9.47 9.88 -11.73
CA THR A 142 -8.82 11.11 -11.25
C THR A 142 -9.40 12.38 -11.85
N ASN A 143 -10.34 12.28 -12.79
CA ASN A 143 -11.00 13.44 -13.38
C ASN A 143 -11.92 14.13 -12.37
N ARG A 144 -11.67 15.41 -12.08
CA ARG A 144 -12.39 16.18 -11.05
C ARG A 144 -13.89 16.34 -11.33
N VAL A 145 -14.28 16.42 -12.62
CA VAL A 145 -15.70 16.56 -13.01
C VAL A 145 -16.42 15.23 -12.74
N LEU A 146 -15.81 14.09 -13.12
CA LEU A 146 -16.39 12.78 -12.87
C LEU A 146 -16.45 12.46 -11.38
N GLN A 147 -15.43 12.83 -10.59
CA GLN A 147 -15.45 12.75 -9.13
C GLN A 147 -16.59 13.59 -8.53
N TRP A 148 -16.78 14.80 -9.03
CA TRP A 148 -17.89 15.67 -8.60
C TRP A 148 -19.25 15.05 -8.95
N LEU A 149 -19.44 14.52 -10.16
CA LEU A 149 -20.67 13.82 -10.55
C LEU A 149 -20.92 12.61 -9.65
N PHE A 150 -19.91 11.78 -9.40
CA PHE A 150 -20.00 10.63 -8.50
C PHE A 150 -20.38 11.04 -7.07
N SER A 151 -19.90 12.20 -6.59
CA SER A 151 -20.25 12.74 -5.28
C SER A 151 -21.73 13.11 -5.14
N ARG A 152 -22.49 13.23 -6.25
CA ARG A 152 -23.94 13.50 -6.23
C ARG A 152 -24.79 12.25 -6.03
N LEU A 153 -24.19 11.07 -6.20
CA LEU A 153 -24.89 9.82 -5.91
C LEU A 153 -25.05 9.65 -4.39
N HIS A 154 -26.16 9.03 -4.00
CA HIS A 154 -26.40 8.73 -2.59
C HIS A 154 -25.28 7.82 -2.05
N PRO A 155 -24.66 8.11 -0.89
CA PRO A 155 -23.52 7.35 -0.37
C PRO A 155 -23.74 5.83 -0.29
N ASN A 156 -24.94 5.38 0.10
CA ASN A 156 -25.23 3.94 0.16
C ASN A 156 -25.18 3.27 -1.22
N PHE A 157 -25.62 3.98 -2.27
CA PHE A 157 -25.57 3.43 -3.64
C PHE A 157 -24.15 3.40 -4.18
N SER A 158 -23.41 4.50 -4.04
CA SER A 158 -22.05 4.60 -4.57
C SER A 158 -21.06 3.67 -3.84
N LEU A 159 -21.19 3.50 -2.52
CA LEU A 159 -20.38 2.55 -1.76
C LEU A 159 -20.75 1.10 -2.12
N TRP A 160 -22.03 0.78 -2.28
CA TRP A 160 -22.46 -0.53 -2.75
C TRP A 160 -21.93 -0.83 -4.18
N PHE A 161 -22.05 0.13 -5.09
CA PHE A 161 -21.55 0.01 -6.46
C PHE A 161 -20.04 -0.17 -6.50
N GLY A 162 -19.29 0.67 -5.77
CA GLY A 162 -17.84 0.62 -5.71
C GLY A 162 -17.31 -0.70 -5.13
N ASN A 163 -17.89 -1.17 -4.03
CA ASN A 163 -17.55 -2.46 -3.45
C ASN A 163 -17.83 -3.61 -4.43
N ARG A 164 -18.96 -3.58 -5.12
CA ARG A 164 -19.31 -4.61 -6.11
C ARG A 164 -18.37 -4.59 -7.32
N TRP A 165 -17.96 -3.39 -7.77
CA TRP A 165 -16.97 -3.22 -8.83
C TRP A 165 -15.60 -3.77 -8.38
N SER A 166 -15.16 -3.43 -7.19
CA SER A 166 -13.89 -3.91 -6.63
C SER A 166 -13.85 -5.44 -6.57
N VAL A 167 -14.88 -6.09 -6.04
CA VAL A 167 -14.98 -7.55 -5.98
C VAL A 167 -14.95 -8.16 -7.37
N SER A 168 -15.72 -7.63 -8.34
CA SER A 168 -15.79 -8.16 -9.70
C SER A 168 -14.45 -8.09 -10.44
N SER A 169 -13.69 -7.01 -10.26
CA SER A 169 -12.39 -6.85 -10.91
C SER A 169 -11.33 -7.84 -10.42
N ARG A 170 -11.50 -8.41 -9.22
CA ARG A 170 -10.60 -9.39 -8.62
C ARG A 170 -10.91 -10.82 -9.01
N TYR A 171 -12.18 -11.22 -9.11
CA TYR A 171 -12.52 -12.59 -9.48
C TYR A 171 -11.85 -13.06 -10.77
N SER A 172 -11.50 -12.14 -11.66
CA SER A 172 -10.75 -12.43 -12.89
C SER A 172 -9.22 -12.55 -12.68
N LYS A 173 -8.67 -12.15 -11.54
CA LYS A 173 -7.21 -12.07 -11.28
C LYS A 173 -6.70 -12.99 -10.15
N TYR A 174 -7.57 -13.65 -9.38
CA TYR A 174 -7.18 -14.55 -8.28
C TYR A 174 -6.60 -15.91 -8.69
N ILE A 175 -6.07 -16.01 -9.90
CA ILE A 175 -5.14 -17.07 -10.25
C ILE A 175 -3.80 -16.66 -9.62
N THR A 176 -3.21 -17.54 -8.85
CA THR A 176 -1.93 -17.38 -8.13
C THR A 176 -0.92 -16.61 -8.98
N TYR A 177 -0.85 -15.30 -8.78
CA TYR A 177 0.08 -14.46 -9.53
C TYR A 177 1.51 -14.83 -9.13
N LYS A 178 2.34 -15.16 -10.10
CA LYS A 178 3.76 -15.39 -9.89
C LYS A 178 4.54 -14.24 -10.49
N PHE A 179 5.41 -13.65 -9.74
CA PHE A 179 6.33 -12.61 -10.20
C PHE A 179 7.21 -13.14 -11.35
N LYS A 180 7.29 -12.37 -12.44
CA LYS A 180 7.93 -12.81 -13.70
C LYS A 180 9.39 -12.33 -13.84
N GLY A 181 10.02 -11.90 -12.75
CA GLY A 181 11.40 -11.40 -12.78
C GLY A 181 11.55 -10.16 -13.67
N ASP A 182 12.61 -10.11 -14.46
CA ASP A 182 12.94 -8.96 -15.32
C ASP A 182 11.89 -8.65 -16.39
N SER A 183 11.02 -9.62 -16.72
CA SER A 183 9.93 -9.40 -17.68
C SER A 183 8.73 -8.67 -17.06
N GLU A 184 8.72 -8.48 -15.74
CA GLU A 184 7.68 -7.74 -15.06
C GLU A 184 7.73 -6.25 -15.42
N LEU A 185 6.56 -5.65 -15.72
CA LEU A 185 6.50 -4.23 -16.12
C LEU A 185 7.11 -3.29 -15.07
N ILE A 186 6.95 -3.62 -13.80
CA ILE A 186 7.51 -2.80 -12.73
C ILE A 186 9.03 -2.94 -12.61
N ALA A 187 9.59 -4.13 -12.88
CA ALA A 187 11.03 -4.33 -12.94
C ALA A 187 11.65 -3.59 -14.14
N GLN A 188 10.97 -3.63 -15.29
CA GLN A 188 11.39 -2.86 -16.47
C GLN A 188 11.32 -1.35 -16.21
N PHE A 189 10.27 -0.86 -15.55
CA PHE A 189 10.16 0.53 -15.13
C PHE A 189 11.31 0.93 -14.20
N ALA A 190 11.58 0.16 -13.16
CA ALA A 190 12.66 0.44 -12.22
C ALA A 190 14.03 0.44 -12.92
N ASN A 191 14.31 -0.54 -13.79
CA ASN A 191 15.55 -0.59 -14.56
C ASN A 191 15.69 0.58 -15.53
N THR A 192 14.60 1.07 -16.13
CA THR A 192 14.63 2.26 -17.01
C THR A 192 14.89 3.53 -16.18
N THR A 193 14.27 3.63 -15.01
CA THR A 193 14.49 4.77 -14.10
C THR A 193 15.94 4.85 -13.61
N LEU A 194 16.62 3.70 -13.45
CA LEU A 194 18.04 3.63 -13.08
C LEU A 194 18.99 4.09 -14.18
N ASP A 195 18.54 4.19 -15.41
CA ASP A 195 19.33 4.78 -16.49
C ASP A 195 19.46 6.31 -16.34
N ASP A 196 18.49 6.96 -15.68
CA ASP A 196 18.44 8.41 -15.45
C ASP A 196 18.94 8.82 -14.07
N GLU A 197 18.66 8.01 -13.04
CA GLU A 197 18.94 8.37 -11.64
C GLU A 197 19.23 7.13 -10.77
N MET A 198 20.20 7.25 -9.87
CA MET A 198 20.60 6.14 -8.99
C MET A 198 19.67 6.01 -7.79
N TYR A 199 19.12 4.81 -7.61
CA TYR A 199 18.35 4.39 -6.43
C TYR A 199 18.93 3.11 -5.84
N SER A 200 18.78 2.94 -4.53
CA SER A 200 19.15 1.69 -3.84
C SER A 200 17.97 0.73 -3.82
N TYR A 201 16.76 1.27 -3.62
CA TYR A 201 15.54 0.46 -3.49
C TYR A 201 14.36 1.10 -4.22
N PHE A 202 13.56 0.24 -4.86
CA PHE A 202 12.23 0.54 -5.35
C PHE A 202 11.23 -0.27 -4.53
N VAL A 203 10.29 0.39 -3.84
CA VAL A 203 9.33 -0.26 -2.94
C VAL A 203 7.92 -0.06 -3.47
N PHE A 204 7.26 -1.19 -3.81
CA PHE A 204 5.94 -1.17 -4.43
C PHE A 204 4.97 -2.19 -3.81
N GLY A 205 3.67 -1.90 -3.90
CA GLY A 205 2.56 -2.81 -3.69
C GLY A 205 2.00 -3.39 -5.00
N HIS A 206 0.68 -3.48 -5.11
CA HIS A 206 -0.12 -3.77 -6.30
C HIS A 206 -0.03 -5.19 -6.87
N TRP A 207 1.13 -5.82 -6.88
CA TRP A 207 1.34 -7.14 -7.51
C TRP A 207 1.01 -8.33 -6.60
N HIS A 208 0.74 -8.13 -5.31
CA HIS A 208 0.42 -9.16 -4.34
C HIS A 208 1.42 -10.34 -4.28
N ALA A 209 2.61 -10.20 -4.82
CA ALA A 209 3.65 -11.21 -4.86
C ALA A 209 4.88 -10.75 -4.08
N PRO A 210 5.04 -11.16 -2.82
CA PRO A 210 6.14 -10.70 -1.99
C PRO A 210 7.49 -11.19 -2.56
N VAL A 211 8.38 -10.24 -2.91
CA VAL A 211 9.69 -10.55 -3.47
C VAL A 211 10.68 -9.40 -3.29
N ILE A 212 11.95 -9.71 -3.06
CA ILE A 212 13.07 -8.81 -3.28
C ILE A 212 13.81 -9.29 -4.53
N HIS A 213 13.77 -8.48 -5.59
CA HIS A 213 14.33 -8.83 -6.90
C HIS A 213 15.54 -7.92 -7.22
N PRO A 214 16.69 -8.47 -7.64
CA PRO A 214 17.84 -7.67 -8.00
C PRO A 214 17.57 -6.89 -9.30
N LEU A 215 18.06 -5.65 -9.35
CA LEU A 215 18.01 -4.77 -10.52
C LEU A 215 19.42 -4.40 -10.97
N LYS A 216 19.52 -3.59 -12.04
CA LYS A 216 20.79 -2.98 -12.46
C LYS A 216 21.45 -2.18 -11.33
N ASN A 217 22.76 -1.98 -11.43
CA ASN A 217 23.54 -1.11 -10.53
C ASN A 217 23.41 -1.49 -9.04
N SER A 218 23.22 -2.78 -8.73
CA SER A 218 23.01 -3.30 -7.38
C SER A 218 21.76 -2.76 -6.67
N ALA A 219 20.86 -2.11 -7.38
CA ALA A 219 19.56 -1.71 -6.85
C ALA A 219 18.64 -2.91 -6.63
N LYS A 220 17.61 -2.76 -5.82
CA LYS A 220 16.65 -3.82 -5.52
C LYS A 220 15.21 -3.34 -5.69
N LEU A 221 14.40 -4.19 -6.28
CA LEU A 221 12.95 -4.04 -6.31
C LEU A 221 12.35 -4.84 -5.16
N VAL A 222 11.58 -4.20 -4.33
CA VAL A 222 10.83 -4.78 -3.21
C VAL A 222 9.35 -4.70 -3.55
N VAL A 223 8.70 -5.83 -3.78
CA VAL A 223 7.26 -5.94 -3.88
C VAL A 223 6.73 -6.46 -2.56
N LEU A 224 5.87 -5.68 -1.91
CA LEU A 224 5.47 -5.88 -0.51
C LEU A 224 4.54 -7.09 -0.29
N GLY A 225 3.87 -7.57 -1.36
CA GLY A 225 2.85 -8.59 -1.24
C GLY A 225 1.51 -8.00 -0.81
N ASP A 226 0.77 -8.70 0.06
CA ASP A 226 -0.57 -8.29 0.51
C ASP A 226 -0.89 -8.77 1.93
N TRP A 227 -2.03 -8.26 2.46
CA TRP A 227 -2.61 -8.69 3.75
C TRP A 227 -3.89 -9.53 3.57
N ILE A 228 -4.08 -10.11 2.39
CA ILE A 228 -5.21 -11.00 2.05
C ILE A 228 -4.81 -12.46 2.20
N GLU A 229 -3.68 -12.83 1.57
CA GLU A 229 -3.17 -14.19 1.46
C GLU A 229 -1.78 -14.36 2.07
N ASN A 230 -0.92 -13.35 1.87
CA ASN A 230 0.51 -13.41 2.21
C ASN A 230 0.81 -12.88 3.60
N PHE A 231 0.07 -11.86 4.09
CA PHE A 231 0.30 -11.17 5.38
C PHE A 231 1.74 -10.65 5.49
N THR A 232 2.22 -9.98 4.43
CA THR A 232 3.61 -9.59 4.32
C THR A 232 3.83 -8.09 4.47
N TYR A 233 5.01 -7.74 4.92
CA TYR A 233 5.49 -6.38 5.08
C TYR A 233 7.00 -6.33 4.93
N ALA A 234 7.59 -5.15 4.75
CA ALA A 234 9.04 -5.01 4.76
C ALA A 234 9.51 -4.06 5.87
N THR A 235 10.76 -4.24 6.31
CA THR A 235 11.43 -3.33 7.23
C THR A 235 12.80 -2.94 6.70
N TRP A 236 13.16 -1.69 6.91
CA TRP A 236 14.52 -1.18 6.74
C TRP A 236 15.09 -0.86 8.12
N ASP A 237 16.16 -1.52 8.51
CA ASP A 237 16.80 -1.36 9.83
C ASP A 237 17.99 -0.41 9.85
N GLY A 238 18.25 0.25 8.71
CA GLY A 238 19.38 1.16 8.50
C GLY A 238 20.51 0.54 7.68
N GLU A 239 20.52 -0.79 7.51
CA GLU A 239 21.53 -1.53 6.75
C GLU A 239 20.92 -2.46 5.72
N LEU A 240 19.87 -3.20 6.11
CA LEU A 240 19.25 -4.25 5.30
C LEU A 240 17.74 -4.03 5.17
N MET A 241 17.23 -4.36 3.99
CA MET A 241 15.82 -4.49 3.72
C MET A 241 15.39 -5.94 3.99
N ASN A 242 14.47 -6.12 4.93
CA ASN A 242 13.92 -7.44 5.27
C ASN A 242 12.47 -7.50 4.80
N LEU A 243 12.10 -8.53 4.03
CA LEU A 243 10.73 -8.86 3.66
C LEU A 243 10.25 -10.00 4.54
N LEU A 244 9.19 -9.78 5.31
CA LEU A 244 8.73 -10.65 6.37
C LEU A 244 7.26 -11.05 6.17
N ARG A 245 6.89 -12.22 6.67
CA ARG A 245 5.49 -12.62 6.86
C ARG A 245 5.12 -12.50 8.32
N TYR A 246 4.06 -11.79 8.60
CA TYR A 246 3.54 -11.60 9.95
C TYR A 246 2.86 -12.87 10.46
N ILE A 247 3.32 -13.37 11.63
CA ILE A 247 2.75 -14.51 12.32
C ILE A 247 2.33 -14.07 13.72
N PRO A 248 1.02 -13.96 14.00
CA PRO A 248 0.54 -13.45 15.29
C PRO A 248 1.03 -14.31 16.47
N ASN A 249 1.62 -13.67 17.49
CA ASN A 249 2.17 -14.27 18.73
C ASN A 249 3.40 -15.16 18.54
N GLU A 250 4.03 -15.14 17.38
CA GLU A 250 5.26 -15.87 17.06
C GLU A 250 6.29 -14.90 16.46
N ASN A 251 7.50 -15.38 16.20
CA ASN A 251 8.47 -14.62 15.42
C ASN A 251 8.04 -14.61 13.95
N ASP A 252 8.15 -13.46 13.31
CA ASP A 252 7.82 -13.32 11.90
C ASP A 252 8.78 -14.12 11.03
N GLU A 253 8.26 -14.68 9.94
CA GLU A 253 9.03 -15.45 8.98
C GLU A 253 9.78 -14.52 8.03
N LEU A 254 11.11 -14.60 7.99
CA LEU A 254 11.94 -13.90 7.02
C LEU A 254 11.80 -14.58 5.66
N LEU A 255 11.21 -13.88 4.67
CA LEU A 255 11.03 -14.40 3.30
C LEU A 255 12.22 -14.07 2.40
N ALA A 256 12.77 -12.87 2.53
CA ALA A 256 13.90 -12.38 1.75
C ALA A 256 14.62 -11.24 2.48
N GLN A 257 15.91 -11.08 2.17
CA GLN A 257 16.75 -10.00 2.69
C GLN A 257 17.57 -9.37 1.56
N GLY A 258 17.76 -8.07 1.63
CA GLY A 258 18.44 -7.36 0.58
C GLY A 258 19.03 -6.00 0.94
#